data_c223a8adcfc001eb16434a8a3b778abe
#
_entry.id   c223a8adcfc001eb16434a8a3b778abe
#
_cell.length_a   1.000
_cell.length_b   1.000
_cell.length_c   1.000
_cell.angle_alpha   90.00
_cell.angle_beta   90.00
_cell.angle_gamma   90.00
#
_symmetry.space_group_name_H-M   'P 1'
#
loop_
_entity.id
_entity.type
_entity.pdbx_description
1 polymer ?
#
loop_
_entity_poly.entity_id
_entity_poly.type
_entity_poly.pdbx_seq_one_letter_code
_entity_poly.pdbx_strand_id
1 'polypeptide(L)'
;MNIKKLISFDYQKIKNVIKILLAATIIYFFLLYLRGKIDLQSFILIIMLFIINYSLFYIYFLSKKELNYIPIYPLIIFYYLLTYTSYFYFDYELTPIFGLNFPSENFVGNYIYPEMSILIFTISLGLIFFSFGYFFLNFLIFKKNAYWLKLEINNKIELFLIVALILFVIFYYINLNYKIINFSIISQLKFPIEIFLLAYFQVKYLLSKNIFIFLIMILMLFSLFIIEISMGATVFPYLLLITPIFINFYINKEVNFLIVMLIFLSAFITHTLKYEIRKITWILPEENKPIKEQNKILNNLNSTIEIYSNQTYDTFISNDNIAGQKHRLYHSNTSLQIVLSKSPHYIDFYNGKSYDSLIFKFVPRFLYHNKKKEEWGNFWGKRYNVLNKNDFGTSWNFPVLNEFYANFGVKGVIFGMFFLGFLIKTLLIFLCFNTNQPILLSVASTIMLNFFFLESNLSLILGSVINQLLFFSVIVISILFLNFLIQKISN
;
A
#
# COMPACT_ATOMS: atom_id res chain seq x y z
N MET A 1 27.87 -14.05 21.07
CA MET A 1 26.73 -13.12 20.97
C MET A 1 25.87 -13.55 19.77
N ASN A 2 24.62 -13.88 19.98
CA ASN A 2 23.80 -14.55 18.94
C ASN A 2 23.36 -13.50 17.90
N ILE A 3 23.90 -13.55 16.69
CA ILE A 3 23.66 -12.63 15.57
C ILE A 3 22.14 -12.41 15.35
N LYS A 4 21.32 -13.46 15.61
CA LYS A 4 19.88 -13.39 15.55
C LYS A 4 19.27 -12.35 16.49
N LYS A 5 19.87 -12.12 17.67
CA LYS A 5 19.43 -11.10 18.66
C LYS A 5 19.80 -9.67 18.29
N LEU A 6 20.82 -9.49 17.46
CA LEU A 6 21.27 -8.15 17.01
C LEU A 6 20.38 -7.60 15.90
N ILE A 7 19.76 -8.48 15.10
CA ILE A 7 19.07 -8.13 13.88
C ILE A 7 17.54 -8.10 14.06
N SER A 8 17.02 -8.78 15.11
CA SER A 8 15.57 -8.78 15.40
C SER A 8 15.20 -7.63 16.34
N PHE A 9 14.21 -6.84 15.92
CA PHE A 9 13.62 -5.77 16.72
C PHE A 9 12.29 -6.26 17.31
N ASP A 10 12.29 -6.52 18.61
CA ASP A 10 11.05 -6.68 19.35
C ASP A 10 10.34 -5.32 19.53
N TYR A 11 9.07 -5.36 19.99
CA TYR A 11 8.28 -4.14 20.16
C TYR A 11 8.89 -3.14 21.15
N GLN A 12 9.75 -3.57 22.09
CA GLN A 12 10.42 -2.66 23.02
C GLN A 12 11.56 -1.92 22.33
N LYS A 13 12.34 -2.60 21.51
CA LYS A 13 13.37 -1.96 20.67
C LYS A 13 12.74 -0.99 19.68
N ILE A 14 11.59 -1.36 19.05
CA ILE A 14 10.86 -0.48 18.15
C ILE A 14 10.45 0.81 18.85
N LYS A 15 9.92 0.75 20.08
CA LYS A 15 9.59 1.96 20.86
C LYS A 15 10.82 2.85 21.11
N ASN A 16 11.97 2.25 21.42
CA ASN A 16 13.19 3.02 21.62
C ASN A 16 13.67 3.67 20.33
N VAL A 17 13.60 2.96 19.19
CA VAL A 17 13.93 3.52 17.88
C VAL A 17 12.99 4.69 17.54
N ILE A 18 11.71 4.59 17.81
CA ILE A 18 10.74 5.69 17.59
C ILE A 18 11.16 6.94 18.38
N LYS A 19 11.55 6.78 19.66
CA LYS A 19 12.01 7.90 20.49
C LYS A 19 13.30 8.53 19.95
N ILE A 20 14.26 7.70 19.51
CA ILE A 20 15.52 8.17 18.92
C ILE A 20 15.25 8.92 17.62
N LEU A 21 14.38 8.39 16.75
CA LEU A 21 14.01 9.05 15.49
C LEU A 21 13.33 10.39 15.75
N LEU A 22 12.41 10.45 16.72
CA LEU A 22 11.77 11.72 17.09
C LEU A 22 12.79 12.74 17.58
N ALA A 23 13.70 12.32 18.47
CA ALA A 23 14.75 13.21 18.98
C ALA A 23 15.67 13.69 17.85
N ALA A 24 16.10 12.81 16.95
CA ALA A 24 16.91 13.15 15.79
C ALA A 24 16.18 14.15 14.86
N THR A 25 14.89 13.96 14.63
CA THR A 25 14.05 14.87 13.86
C THR A 25 14.00 16.27 14.49
N ILE A 26 13.76 16.36 15.80
CA ILE A 26 13.72 17.63 16.52
C ILE A 26 15.08 18.34 16.41
N ILE A 27 16.18 17.63 16.62
CA ILE A 27 17.54 18.19 16.50
C ILE A 27 17.77 18.70 15.06
N TYR A 28 17.41 17.92 14.04
CA TYR A 28 17.59 18.31 12.65
C TYR A 28 16.88 19.62 12.32
N PHE A 29 15.57 19.74 12.62
CA PHE A 29 14.82 20.97 12.35
C PHE A 29 15.23 22.15 13.23
N PHE A 30 15.70 21.89 14.46
CA PHE A 30 16.28 22.92 15.31
C PHE A 30 17.57 23.51 14.72
N LEU A 31 18.42 22.66 14.13
CA LEU A 31 19.62 23.13 13.43
C LEU A 31 19.28 23.94 12.18
N LEU A 32 18.20 23.57 11.44
CA LEU A 32 17.72 24.35 10.31
C LEU A 32 17.20 25.72 10.75
N TYR A 33 16.46 25.78 11.87
CA TYR A 33 16.02 27.04 12.47
C TYR A 33 17.21 27.92 12.88
N LEU A 34 18.21 27.39 13.59
CA LEU A 34 19.40 28.14 13.98
C LEU A 34 20.20 28.68 12.78
N ARG A 35 20.13 28.01 11.64
CA ARG A 35 20.76 28.47 10.39
C ARG A 35 19.92 29.50 9.62
N GLY A 36 18.79 29.92 10.18
CA GLY A 36 17.89 30.87 9.53
C GLY A 36 17.19 30.35 8.28
N LYS A 37 17.14 29.01 8.12
CA LYS A 37 16.52 28.36 6.94
C LYS A 37 15.02 28.20 7.06
N ILE A 38 14.51 28.10 8.28
CA ILE A 38 13.09 28.09 8.61
C ILE A 38 12.82 29.14 9.70
N ASP A 39 11.65 29.77 9.61
CA ASP A 39 11.18 30.67 10.64
C ASP A 39 10.66 29.92 11.86
N LEU A 40 10.49 30.62 12.99
CA LEU A 40 10.06 29.99 14.24
C LEU A 40 8.67 29.34 14.12
N GLN A 41 7.75 29.98 13.38
CA GLN A 41 6.40 29.44 13.20
C GLN A 41 6.41 28.13 12.43
N SER A 42 7.11 28.07 11.31
CA SER A 42 7.30 26.85 10.51
C SER A 42 7.98 25.74 11.31
N PHE A 43 9.03 26.08 12.07
CA PHE A 43 9.71 25.14 12.96
C PHE A 43 8.74 24.50 13.94
N ILE A 44 7.95 25.31 14.67
CA ILE A 44 6.99 24.80 15.66
C ILE A 44 5.96 23.89 15.00
N LEU A 45 5.39 24.29 13.87
CA LEU A 45 4.37 23.53 13.16
C LEU A 45 4.90 22.17 12.65
N ILE A 46 6.09 22.16 12.06
CA ILE A 46 6.73 20.92 11.59
C ILE A 46 6.99 19.97 12.76
N ILE A 47 7.56 20.48 13.86
CA ILE A 47 7.82 19.66 15.05
C ILE A 47 6.52 19.10 15.63
N MET A 48 5.45 19.88 15.71
CA MET A 48 4.14 19.40 16.15
C MET A 48 3.62 18.25 15.27
N LEU A 49 3.74 18.35 13.95
CA LEU A 49 3.35 17.28 13.03
C LEU A 49 4.13 15.99 13.29
N PHE A 50 5.45 16.09 13.47
CA PHE A 50 6.27 14.93 13.78
C PHE A 50 5.95 14.32 15.14
N ILE A 51 5.75 15.15 16.17
CA ILE A 51 5.34 14.67 17.51
C ILE A 51 4.03 13.93 17.40
N ILE A 52 3.03 14.43 16.67
CA ILE A 52 1.76 13.75 16.46
C ILE A 52 1.99 12.39 15.80
N ASN A 53 2.69 12.33 14.67
CA ASN A 53 2.94 11.10 13.95
C ASN A 53 3.66 10.04 14.80
N TYR A 54 4.77 10.41 15.44
CA TYR A 54 5.54 9.49 16.26
C TYR A 54 4.78 9.07 17.52
N SER A 55 3.98 9.95 18.11
CA SER A 55 3.14 9.63 19.27
C SER A 55 2.05 8.64 18.91
N LEU A 56 1.36 8.82 17.78
CA LEU A 56 0.34 7.91 17.29
C LEU A 56 0.94 6.53 16.96
N PHE A 57 2.10 6.52 16.32
CA PHE A 57 2.84 5.29 16.07
C PHE A 57 3.22 4.58 17.38
N TYR A 58 3.70 5.32 18.37
CA TYR A 58 4.10 4.83 19.69
C TYR A 58 2.92 4.27 20.51
N ILE A 59 1.75 4.92 20.47
CA ILE A 59 0.54 4.51 21.18
C ILE A 59 0.12 3.08 20.81
N TYR A 60 0.26 2.70 19.55
CA TYR A 60 -0.03 1.33 19.11
C TYR A 60 0.81 0.30 19.89
N PHE A 61 2.08 0.56 20.11
CA PHE A 61 2.99 -0.34 20.82
C PHE A 61 2.84 -0.32 22.35
N LEU A 62 2.11 0.64 22.89
CA LEU A 62 1.74 0.64 24.31
C LEU A 62 0.60 -0.33 24.60
N SER A 63 -0.26 -0.59 23.64
CA SER A 63 -1.44 -1.43 23.82
C SER A 63 -1.12 -2.90 23.54
N LYS A 64 -0.98 -3.71 24.61
CA LYS A 64 -0.82 -5.17 24.47
C LYS A 64 -1.97 -5.81 23.69
N LYS A 65 -3.19 -5.23 23.74
CA LYS A 65 -4.37 -5.72 23.03
C LYS A 65 -4.21 -5.54 21.51
N GLU A 66 -3.63 -4.41 21.07
CA GLU A 66 -3.41 -4.14 19.65
C GLU A 66 -2.39 -5.08 19.03
N LEU A 67 -1.40 -5.52 19.79
CA LEU A 67 -0.40 -6.47 19.31
C LEU A 67 -0.97 -7.86 18.96
N ASN A 68 -2.20 -8.15 19.36
CA ASN A 68 -2.90 -9.38 18.99
C ASN A 68 -3.63 -9.30 17.65
N TYR A 69 -3.65 -8.13 17.01
CA TYR A 69 -4.20 -7.94 15.67
C TYR A 69 -3.10 -7.85 14.64
N ILE A 70 -3.47 -8.06 13.39
CA ILE A 70 -2.60 -7.80 12.23
C ILE A 70 -2.15 -6.33 12.25
N PRO A 71 -0.84 -6.02 12.09
CA PRO A 71 -0.28 -4.69 12.34
C PRO A 71 -0.53 -3.68 11.19
N ILE A 72 -1.77 -3.55 10.72
CA ILE A 72 -2.11 -2.62 9.63
C ILE A 72 -2.03 -1.15 10.08
N TYR A 73 -2.42 -0.85 11.32
CA TYR A 73 -2.40 0.52 11.84
C TYR A 73 -0.98 1.13 11.80
N PRO A 74 0.07 0.49 12.36
CA PRO A 74 1.41 1.06 12.29
C PRO A 74 1.93 1.18 10.85
N LEU A 75 1.53 0.30 9.92
CA LEU A 75 1.86 0.43 8.51
C LEU A 75 1.23 1.68 7.90
N ILE A 76 -0.02 1.96 8.22
CA ILE A 76 -0.72 3.15 7.73
C ILE A 76 -0.07 4.43 8.28
N ILE A 77 0.20 4.49 9.59
CA ILE A 77 0.88 5.66 10.18
C ILE A 77 2.28 5.84 9.58
N PHE A 78 3.01 4.74 9.35
CA PHE A 78 4.31 4.79 8.70
C PHE A 78 4.20 5.28 7.23
N TYR A 79 3.18 4.87 6.49
CA TYR A 79 2.89 5.39 5.16
C TYR A 79 2.66 6.91 5.19
N TYR A 80 1.85 7.42 6.13
CA TYR A 80 1.64 8.86 6.28
C TYR A 80 2.92 9.60 6.64
N LEU A 81 3.73 9.04 7.52
CA LEU A 81 5.04 9.58 7.87
C LEU A 81 5.95 9.67 6.65
N LEU A 82 5.97 8.65 5.79
CA LEU A 82 6.76 8.69 4.57
C LEU A 82 6.21 9.68 3.55
N THR A 83 4.91 9.64 3.24
CA THR A 83 4.38 10.33 2.06
C THR A 83 3.95 11.76 2.31
N TYR A 84 3.66 12.14 3.56
CA TYR A 84 3.26 13.50 3.91
C TYR A 84 4.35 14.28 4.64
N THR A 85 5.20 13.62 5.44
CA THR A 85 6.21 14.35 6.23
C THR A 85 7.59 14.36 5.60
N SER A 86 7.91 13.42 4.70
CA SER A 86 9.21 13.40 4.00
C SER A 86 9.46 14.66 3.17
N TYR A 87 8.40 15.32 2.69
CA TYR A 87 8.48 16.62 2.02
C TYR A 87 9.32 17.62 2.80
N PHE A 88 9.09 17.74 4.12
CA PHE A 88 9.78 18.68 4.98
C PHE A 88 11.27 18.36 5.15
N TYR A 89 11.69 17.10 4.98
CA TYR A 89 13.11 16.72 5.00
C TYR A 89 13.81 17.04 3.68
N PHE A 90 13.13 16.85 2.55
CA PHE A 90 13.80 16.89 1.25
C PHE A 90 13.71 18.26 0.56
N ASP A 91 12.62 18.98 0.73
CA ASP A 91 12.41 20.23 -0.01
C ASP A 91 12.98 21.45 0.70
N TYR A 92 13.10 21.39 2.04
CA TYR A 92 13.61 22.55 2.78
C TYR A 92 15.13 22.74 2.63
N GLU A 93 15.94 21.71 2.35
CA GLU A 93 17.40 21.93 2.28
C GLU A 93 18.32 20.83 1.72
N LEU A 94 17.87 19.67 1.31
CA LEU A 94 18.80 18.73 0.69
C LEU A 94 19.23 19.17 -0.72
N THR A 95 18.60 20.15 -1.30
CA THR A 95 18.96 20.78 -2.57
C THR A 95 20.36 21.39 -2.60
N PRO A 96 20.81 22.17 -1.58
CA PRO A 96 22.16 22.74 -1.60
C PRO A 96 23.26 21.73 -1.26
N ILE A 97 22.96 20.71 -0.41
CA ILE A 97 23.99 19.75 0.06
C ILE A 97 24.41 18.79 -1.05
N PHE A 98 23.51 18.47 -1.98
CA PHE A 98 23.79 17.54 -3.09
C PHE A 98 23.87 18.23 -4.46
N GLY A 99 23.86 19.55 -4.54
CA GLY A 99 23.93 20.31 -5.80
C GLY A 99 22.73 20.09 -6.73
N LEU A 100 21.61 19.64 -6.18
CA LEU A 100 20.41 19.29 -6.93
C LEU A 100 19.52 20.53 -7.07
N ASN A 101 19.69 21.29 -8.13
CA ASN A 101 18.73 22.32 -8.50
C ASN A 101 17.47 21.66 -9.04
N PHE A 102 16.36 21.76 -8.30
CA PHE A 102 15.08 21.34 -8.85
C PHE A 102 14.59 22.35 -9.87
N PRO A 103 14.06 21.90 -11.00
CA PRO A 103 13.20 22.73 -11.82
C PRO A 103 11.86 22.90 -11.08
N SER A 104 11.85 23.64 -9.98
CA SER A 104 10.64 23.98 -9.25
C SER A 104 9.67 24.81 -10.09
N GLU A 105 10.13 25.40 -11.17
CA GLU A 105 9.35 26.34 -11.99
C GLU A 105 8.61 25.69 -13.17
N ASN A 106 8.98 24.49 -13.62
CA ASN A 106 8.43 23.94 -14.86
C ASN A 106 7.34 22.89 -14.67
N PHE A 107 7.14 22.33 -13.49
CA PHE A 107 6.12 21.30 -13.27
C PHE A 107 4.84 21.79 -12.62
N VAL A 108 4.87 22.95 -11.98
CA VAL A 108 3.71 23.50 -11.27
C VAL A 108 3.58 24.97 -11.70
N GLY A 109 2.97 25.20 -12.85
CA GLY A 109 2.69 26.58 -13.29
C GLY A 109 1.94 27.36 -12.22
N ASN A 110 2.38 28.58 -11.90
CA ASN A 110 1.75 29.61 -11.05
C ASN A 110 0.83 29.12 -9.92
N TYR A 111 1.26 28.12 -9.13
CA TYR A 111 0.52 27.69 -7.97
C TYR A 111 0.85 28.59 -6.78
N ILE A 112 -0.19 29.23 -6.24
CA ILE A 112 -0.10 29.85 -4.92
C ILE A 112 0.00 28.69 -3.94
N TYR A 113 1.18 28.49 -3.32
CA TYR A 113 1.33 27.49 -2.28
C TYR A 113 0.38 27.81 -1.12
N PRO A 114 -0.37 26.81 -0.59
CA PRO A 114 -1.16 27.03 0.60
C PRO A 114 -0.23 27.42 1.74
N GLU A 115 -0.73 28.23 2.66
CA GLU A 115 -0.01 28.49 3.90
C GLU A 115 0.40 27.16 4.55
N MET A 116 1.66 27.02 4.92
CA MET A 116 2.19 25.81 5.53
C MET A 116 1.37 25.38 6.76
N SER A 117 0.82 26.34 7.48
CA SER A 117 -0.07 26.13 8.62
C SER A 117 -1.30 25.31 8.26
N ILE A 118 -1.98 25.62 7.16
CA ILE A 118 -3.18 24.91 6.69
C ILE A 118 -2.84 23.49 6.26
N LEU A 119 -1.70 23.32 5.57
CA LEU A 119 -1.22 21.99 5.15
C LEU A 119 -0.97 21.10 6.36
N ILE A 120 -0.14 21.55 7.31
CA ILE A 120 0.23 20.80 8.51
C ILE A 120 -1.00 20.54 9.37
N PHE A 121 -1.88 21.52 9.54
CA PHE A 121 -3.13 21.37 10.27
C PHE A 121 -4.02 20.27 9.66
N THR A 122 -4.19 20.29 8.34
CA THR A 122 -5.03 19.32 7.62
C THR A 122 -4.48 17.89 7.76
N ILE A 123 -3.16 17.71 7.61
CA ILE A 123 -2.51 16.39 7.78
C ILE A 123 -2.66 15.92 9.24
N SER A 124 -2.39 16.81 10.20
CA SER A 124 -2.48 16.49 11.64
C SER A 124 -3.88 16.09 12.06
N LEU A 125 -4.89 16.83 11.63
CA LEU A 125 -6.30 16.48 11.86
C LEU A 125 -6.64 15.12 11.28
N GLY A 126 -6.23 14.87 10.03
CA GLY A 126 -6.46 13.58 9.38
C GLY A 126 -5.92 12.40 10.19
N LEU A 127 -4.68 12.51 10.67
CA LEU A 127 -4.03 11.47 11.46
C LEU A 127 -4.66 11.28 12.84
N ILE A 128 -4.98 12.36 13.52
CA ILE A 128 -5.63 12.32 14.84
C ILE A 128 -7.00 11.64 14.72
N PHE A 129 -7.83 12.07 13.78
CA PHE A 129 -9.18 11.50 13.62
C PHE A 129 -9.16 10.09 13.07
N PHE A 130 -8.22 9.73 12.18
CA PHE A 130 -7.99 8.35 11.79
C PHE A 130 -7.70 7.46 13.02
N SER A 131 -6.78 7.90 13.86
CA SER A 131 -6.39 7.15 15.06
C SER A 131 -7.53 7.08 16.06
N PHE A 132 -8.26 8.18 16.25
CA PHE A 132 -9.44 8.20 17.11
C PHE A 132 -10.50 7.20 16.62
N GLY A 133 -10.81 7.19 15.31
CA GLY A 133 -11.73 6.21 14.74
C GLY A 133 -11.25 4.78 14.91
N TYR A 134 -9.94 4.52 14.68
CA TYR A 134 -9.36 3.20 14.86
C TYR A 134 -9.45 2.69 16.31
N PHE A 135 -9.12 3.52 17.30
CA PHE A 135 -9.16 3.12 18.70
C PHE A 135 -10.55 3.24 19.33
N PHE A 136 -11.52 3.87 18.66
CA PHE A 136 -12.87 4.09 19.18
C PHE A 136 -13.56 2.80 19.60
N LEU A 137 -13.43 1.72 18.84
CA LEU A 137 -13.99 0.41 19.15
C LEU A 137 -13.40 -0.25 20.40
N ASN A 138 -12.24 0.22 20.88
CA ASN A 138 -11.68 -0.28 22.13
C ASN A 138 -12.44 0.22 23.35
N PHE A 139 -13.15 1.36 23.23
CA PHE A 139 -14.03 1.93 24.27
C PHE A 139 -15.41 1.26 24.26
N LEU A 140 -15.87 0.83 23.07
CA LEU A 140 -17.07 0.03 22.93
C LEU A 140 -16.73 -1.39 23.37
N ILE A 141 -17.17 -1.78 24.58
CA ILE A 141 -16.87 -3.06 25.22
C ILE A 141 -17.47 -4.20 24.38
N PHE A 142 -16.74 -4.65 23.38
CA PHE A 142 -17.03 -5.95 22.78
C PHE A 142 -16.46 -7.02 23.71
N LYS A 143 -17.33 -7.66 24.52
CA LYS A 143 -16.99 -8.84 25.29
C LYS A 143 -16.31 -9.86 24.37
N LYS A 144 -15.26 -10.48 24.89
CA LYS A 144 -14.29 -11.40 24.29
C LYS A 144 -14.85 -12.69 23.65
N ASN A 145 -16.16 -12.84 23.47
CA ASN A 145 -16.81 -14.12 23.16
C ASN A 145 -17.34 -14.27 21.73
N ALA A 146 -16.86 -13.51 20.76
CA ALA A 146 -17.16 -13.79 19.36
C ALA A 146 -16.26 -14.93 18.85
N TYR A 147 -16.62 -16.16 19.15
CA TYR A 147 -16.07 -17.35 18.50
C TYR A 147 -16.67 -17.46 17.09
N TRP A 148 -16.13 -16.70 16.14
CA TRP A 148 -16.51 -16.81 14.75
C TRP A 148 -15.64 -17.89 14.09
N LEU A 149 -16.12 -19.08 13.89
CA LEU A 149 -15.51 -20.15 13.12
C LEU A 149 -14.23 -20.79 13.72
N LYS A 150 -14.41 -21.77 14.59
CA LYS A 150 -13.45 -22.86 14.67
C LYS A 150 -13.60 -23.70 13.39
N LEU A 151 -12.95 -23.26 12.33
CA LEU A 151 -12.88 -24.02 11.09
C LEU A 151 -11.80 -25.11 11.25
N GLU A 152 -12.21 -26.32 11.58
CA GLU A 152 -11.35 -27.48 11.43
C GLU A 152 -11.34 -27.83 9.94
N ILE A 153 -10.29 -27.40 9.24
CA ILE A 153 -10.14 -27.68 7.81
C ILE A 153 -9.39 -28.99 7.66
N ASN A 154 -9.97 -29.94 6.90
CA ASN A 154 -9.31 -31.18 6.58
C ASN A 154 -8.06 -30.90 5.72
N ASN A 155 -6.91 -31.47 6.11
CA ASN A 155 -5.63 -31.26 5.42
C ASN A 155 -5.67 -31.58 3.92
N LYS A 156 -6.50 -32.54 3.48
CA LYS A 156 -6.66 -32.87 2.06
C LYS A 156 -7.37 -31.76 1.28
N ILE A 157 -8.40 -31.15 1.88
CA ILE A 157 -9.12 -30.01 1.29
C ILE A 157 -8.21 -28.79 1.24
N GLU A 158 -7.46 -28.54 2.32
CA GLU A 158 -6.48 -27.47 2.38
C GLU A 158 -5.44 -27.60 1.25
N LEU A 159 -4.86 -28.79 1.09
CA LEU A 159 -3.89 -29.06 0.03
C LEU A 159 -4.49 -28.87 -1.36
N PHE A 160 -5.69 -29.42 -1.60
CA PHE A 160 -6.39 -29.27 -2.88
C PHE A 160 -6.61 -27.80 -3.23
N LEU A 161 -7.08 -27.00 -2.28
CA LEU A 161 -7.29 -25.56 -2.47
C LEU A 161 -5.99 -24.85 -2.86
N ILE A 162 -4.91 -25.09 -2.13
CA ILE A 162 -3.62 -24.44 -2.38
C ILE A 162 -3.08 -24.82 -3.76
N VAL A 163 -3.17 -26.08 -4.14
CA VAL A 163 -2.77 -26.54 -5.49
C VAL A 163 -3.62 -25.88 -6.56
N ALA A 164 -4.95 -25.79 -6.37
CA ALA A 164 -5.85 -25.11 -7.31
C ALA A 164 -5.51 -23.63 -7.48
N LEU A 165 -5.17 -22.94 -6.39
CA LEU A 165 -4.78 -21.52 -6.46
C LEU A 165 -3.41 -21.32 -7.12
N ILE A 166 -2.44 -22.21 -6.89
CA ILE A 166 -1.14 -22.19 -7.59
C ILE A 166 -1.37 -22.40 -9.10
N LEU A 167 -2.17 -23.39 -9.47
CA LEU A 167 -2.51 -23.65 -10.89
C LEU A 167 -3.22 -22.45 -11.51
N PHE A 168 -4.07 -21.74 -10.76
CA PHE A 168 -4.70 -20.51 -11.23
C PHE A 168 -3.67 -19.42 -11.55
N VAL A 169 -2.67 -19.21 -10.69
CA VAL A 169 -1.60 -18.22 -10.92
C VAL A 169 -0.78 -18.61 -12.15
N ILE A 170 -0.40 -19.87 -12.27
CA ILE A 170 0.33 -20.38 -13.46
C ILE A 170 -0.50 -20.19 -14.72
N PHE A 171 -1.78 -20.57 -14.69
CA PHE A 171 -2.70 -20.37 -15.82
C PHE A 171 -2.83 -18.89 -16.20
N TYR A 172 -2.91 -17.99 -15.21
CA TYR A 172 -2.96 -16.55 -15.47
C TYR A 172 -1.76 -16.10 -16.29
N TYR A 173 -0.54 -16.49 -15.91
CA TYR A 173 0.67 -16.07 -16.63
C TYR A 173 0.79 -16.72 -18.02
N ILE A 174 0.33 -17.95 -18.17
CA ILE A 174 0.20 -18.60 -19.48
C ILE A 174 -0.81 -17.84 -20.35
N ASN A 175 -1.97 -17.52 -19.80
CA ASN A 175 -3.01 -16.77 -20.52
C ASN A 175 -2.56 -15.37 -20.92
N LEU A 176 -1.72 -14.73 -20.11
CA LEU A 176 -1.19 -13.41 -20.39
C LEU A 176 -0.26 -13.41 -21.61
N ASN A 177 0.49 -14.50 -21.82
CA ASN A 177 1.34 -14.69 -23.00
C ASN A 177 0.55 -15.06 -24.26
N TYR A 178 -0.40 -15.98 -24.12
CA TYR A 178 -1.07 -16.62 -25.27
C TYR A 178 -2.49 -16.08 -25.53
N LYS A 179 -3.02 -15.18 -24.68
CA LYS A 179 -4.39 -14.61 -24.78
C LYS A 179 -5.49 -15.63 -25.04
N ILE A 180 -5.41 -16.77 -24.35
CA ILE A 180 -6.35 -17.89 -24.53
C ILE A 180 -7.79 -17.46 -24.18
N ILE A 181 -7.93 -16.66 -23.11
CA ILE A 181 -9.23 -16.24 -22.58
C ILE A 181 -9.19 -14.77 -22.14
N ASN A 182 -10.18 -14.01 -22.56
CA ASN A 182 -10.31 -12.59 -22.21
C ASN A 182 -11.24 -12.42 -20.99
N PHE A 183 -10.77 -12.76 -19.78
CA PHE A 183 -11.52 -12.56 -18.54
C PHE A 183 -10.93 -11.43 -17.70
N SER A 184 -11.62 -10.29 -17.64
CA SER A 184 -11.27 -9.17 -16.76
C SER A 184 -11.31 -9.53 -15.26
N ILE A 185 -12.07 -10.56 -14.88
CA ILE A 185 -12.17 -11.06 -13.50
C ILE A 185 -10.86 -11.74 -13.08
N ILE A 186 -10.24 -12.53 -13.96
CA ILE A 186 -8.99 -13.25 -13.68
C ILE A 186 -7.87 -12.27 -13.32
N SER A 187 -7.78 -11.15 -14.06
CA SER A 187 -6.76 -10.13 -13.80
C SER A 187 -6.93 -9.41 -12.45
N GLN A 188 -8.18 -9.27 -11.98
CA GLN A 188 -8.47 -8.65 -10.69
C GLN A 188 -8.16 -9.57 -9.50
N LEU A 189 -8.24 -10.88 -9.67
CA LEU A 189 -8.01 -11.87 -8.62
C LEU A 189 -6.56 -12.33 -8.51
N LYS A 190 -5.76 -12.13 -9.55
CA LYS A 190 -4.36 -12.55 -9.60
C LYS A 190 -3.59 -12.11 -8.36
N PHE A 191 -3.49 -10.81 -8.16
CA PHE A 191 -2.68 -10.23 -7.11
C PHE A 191 -3.15 -10.58 -5.68
N PRO A 192 -4.45 -10.54 -5.35
CA PRO A 192 -4.97 -11.09 -4.09
C PRO A 192 -4.59 -12.55 -3.85
N ILE A 193 -4.61 -13.41 -4.87
CA ILE A 193 -4.25 -14.82 -4.73
C ILE A 193 -2.74 -14.97 -4.49
N GLU A 194 -1.90 -14.20 -5.15
CA GLU A 194 -0.45 -14.21 -4.92
C GLU A 194 -0.08 -13.82 -3.49
N ILE A 195 -0.66 -12.73 -2.97
CA ILE A 195 -0.49 -12.33 -1.56
C ILE A 195 -0.99 -13.43 -0.62
N PHE A 196 -2.17 -13.98 -0.90
CA PHE A 196 -2.74 -15.06 -0.10
C PHE A 196 -1.81 -16.28 -0.03
N LEU A 197 -1.28 -16.73 -1.16
CA LEU A 197 -0.38 -17.87 -1.21
C LEU A 197 0.93 -17.60 -0.44
N LEU A 198 1.54 -16.44 -0.62
CA LEU A 198 2.73 -16.06 0.14
C LEU A 198 2.45 -15.99 1.65
N ALA A 199 1.32 -15.40 2.02
CA ALA A 199 0.86 -15.34 3.40
C ALA A 199 0.66 -16.76 3.97
N TYR A 200 0.02 -17.65 3.22
CA TYR A 200 -0.23 -19.03 3.61
C TYR A 200 1.07 -19.80 3.85
N PHE A 201 2.01 -19.77 2.92
CA PHE A 201 3.29 -20.45 3.09
C PHE A 201 4.11 -19.88 4.24
N GLN A 202 4.08 -18.56 4.44
CA GLN A 202 4.73 -17.93 5.58
C GLN A 202 4.13 -18.39 6.92
N VAL A 203 2.80 -18.43 7.04
CA VAL A 203 2.13 -18.91 8.26
C VAL A 203 2.44 -20.38 8.50
N LYS A 204 2.33 -21.23 7.49
CA LYS A 204 2.67 -22.66 7.58
C LYS A 204 4.11 -22.88 8.00
N TYR A 205 5.06 -22.13 7.44
CA TYR A 205 6.45 -22.19 7.86
C TYR A 205 6.63 -21.80 9.32
N LEU A 206 6.02 -20.70 9.75
CA LEU A 206 6.16 -20.23 11.14
C LEU A 206 5.58 -21.21 12.16
N LEU A 207 4.52 -21.94 11.80
CA LEU A 207 3.91 -22.95 12.65
C LEU A 207 4.67 -24.29 12.63
N SER A 208 5.10 -24.78 11.46
CA SER A 208 5.71 -26.11 11.30
C SER A 208 7.24 -26.10 11.39
N LYS A 209 7.88 -24.96 11.15
CA LYS A 209 9.35 -24.79 11.02
C LYS A 209 9.95 -25.67 9.91
N ASN A 210 9.14 -26.11 8.94
CA ASN A 210 9.57 -26.98 7.86
C ASN A 210 10.34 -26.18 6.80
N ILE A 211 11.59 -26.56 6.57
CA ILE A 211 12.49 -25.88 5.62
C ILE A 211 11.99 -25.95 4.17
N PHE A 212 11.32 -27.03 3.77
CA PHE A 212 10.79 -27.16 2.42
C PHE A 212 9.69 -26.13 2.14
N ILE A 213 8.82 -25.86 3.12
CA ILE A 213 7.78 -24.82 3.02
C ILE A 213 8.44 -23.44 2.89
N PHE A 214 9.51 -23.19 3.64
CA PHE A 214 10.28 -21.96 3.53
C PHE A 214 10.91 -21.80 2.15
N LEU A 215 11.51 -22.86 1.59
CA LEU A 215 12.11 -22.81 0.26
C LEU A 215 11.06 -22.54 -0.84
N ILE A 216 9.89 -23.20 -0.76
CA ILE A 216 8.78 -22.93 -1.69
C ILE A 216 8.36 -21.46 -1.60
N MET A 217 8.20 -20.93 -0.40
CA MET A 217 7.83 -19.53 -0.19
C MET A 217 8.86 -18.57 -0.80
N ILE A 218 10.15 -18.79 -0.59
CA ILE A 218 11.22 -17.95 -1.13
C ILE A 218 11.25 -18.02 -2.66
N LEU A 219 11.16 -19.22 -3.23
CA LEU A 219 11.12 -19.40 -4.70
C LEU A 219 9.93 -18.68 -5.30
N MET A 220 8.75 -18.82 -4.69
CA MET A 220 7.53 -18.14 -5.13
C MET A 220 7.67 -16.63 -5.01
N LEU A 221 8.15 -16.12 -3.87
CA LEU A 221 8.36 -14.70 -3.65
C LEU A 221 9.31 -14.10 -4.71
N PHE A 222 10.43 -14.77 -4.96
CA PHE A 222 11.44 -14.30 -5.91
C PHE A 222 10.91 -14.31 -7.35
N SER A 223 10.24 -15.40 -7.76
CA SER A 223 9.68 -15.50 -9.12
C SER A 223 8.59 -14.45 -9.37
N LEU A 224 7.64 -14.29 -8.44
CA LEU A 224 6.58 -13.27 -8.55
C LEU A 224 7.15 -11.85 -8.55
N PHE A 225 8.13 -11.58 -7.69
CA PHE A 225 8.78 -10.27 -7.62
C PHE A 225 9.44 -9.88 -8.95
N ILE A 226 10.21 -10.79 -9.55
CA ILE A 226 10.85 -10.54 -10.85
C ILE A 226 9.81 -10.33 -11.96
N ILE A 227 8.78 -11.16 -12.01
CA ILE A 227 7.72 -11.03 -13.04
C ILE A 227 7.01 -9.68 -12.89
N GLU A 228 6.63 -9.28 -11.69
CA GLU A 228 5.93 -8.01 -11.47
C GLU A 228 6.80 -6.79 -11.84
N ILE A 229 8.10 -6.81 -11.54
CA ILE A 229 9.02 -5.75 -11.96
C ILE A 229 9.12 -5.70 -13.49
N SER A 230 9.27 -6.84 -14.15
CA SER A 230 9.37 -6.90 -15.61
C SER A 230 8.13 -6.39 -16.34
N MET A 231 6.99 -6.35 -15.66
CA MET A 231 5.74 -5.76 -16.16
C MET A 231 5.64 -4.24 -15.91
N GLY A 232 6.69 -3.62 -15.37
CA GLY A 232 6.72 -2.19 -15.04
C GLY A 232 5.87 -1.80 -13.82
N ALA A 233 5.37 -2.79 -13.08
CA ALA A 233 4.70 -2.56 -11.81
C ALA A 233 5.73 -2.18 -10.73
N THR A 234 5.42 -1.20 -9.88
CA THR A 234 6.35 -0.80 -8.82
C THR A 234 5.80 -1.06 -7.43
N VAL A 235 4.51 -0.97 -7.23
CA VAL A 235 3.91 -1.10 -5.90
C VAL A 235 3.64 -2.56 -5.54
N PHE A 236 3.17 -3.36 -6.49
CA PHE A 236 2.85 -4.77 -6.27
C PHE A 236 4.05 -5.63 -5.82
N PRO A 237 5.24 -5.52 -6.43
CA PRO A 237 6.42 -6.25 -5.96
C PRO A 237 6.73 -5.98 -4.48
N TYR A 238 6.57 -4.74 -4.02
CA TYR A 238 6.84 -4.41 -2.62
C TYR A 238 5.81 -4.96 -1.65
N LEU A 239 4.55 -5.04 -2.05
CA LEU A 239 3.54 -5.71 -1.22
C LEU A 239 3.83 -7.21 -1.07
N LEU A 240 4.33 -7.86 -2.12
CA LEU A 240 4.78 -9.25 -2.03
C LEU A 240 5.92 -9.38 -1.01
N LEU A 241 6.91 -8.47 -1.02
CA LEU A 241 8.02 -8.46 -0.06
C LEU A 241 7.57 -8.12 1.38
N ILE A 242 6.62 -7.20 1.54
CA ILE A 242 6.10 -6.78 2.84
C ILE A 242 5.27 -7.90 3.49
N THR A 243 4.58 -8.73 2.71
CA THR A 243 3.67 -9.76 3.20
C THR A 243 4.34 -10.72 4.21
N PRO A 244 5.50 -11.35 3.95
CA PRO A 244 6.16 -12.22 4.92
C PRO A 244 6.60 -11.49 6.20
N ILE A 245 7.06 -10.24 6.10
CA ILE A 245 7.46 -9.42 7.25
C ILE A 245 6.26 -9.11 8.12
N PHE A 246 5.17 -8.73 7.51
CA PHE A 246 3.91 -8.39 8.14
C PHE A 246 3.36 -9.57 8.97
N ILE A 247 3.39 -10.77 8.41
CA ILE A 247 2.96 -11.99 9.08
C ILE A 247 3.96 -12.41 10.17
N ASN A 248 5.25 -12.30 9.91
CA ASN A 248 6.27 -12.60 10.92
C ASN A 248 6.12 -11.68 12.14
N PHE A 249 5.89 -10.38 11.91
CA PHE A 249 5.63 -9.43 13.00
C PHE A 249 4.32 -9.77 13.76
N TYR A 250 3.29 -10.20 13.05
CA TYR A 250 2.03 -10.61 13.69
C TYR A 250 2.22 -11.83 14.60
N ILE A 251 2.94 -12.87 14.15
CA ILE A 251 3.10 -14.13 14.87
C ILE A 251 4.20 -14.04 15.94
N ASN A 252 5.39 -13.60 15.55
CA ASN A 252 6.58 -13.63 16.42
C ASN A 252 6.80 -12.32 17.19
N LYS A 253 6.07 -11.24 16.83
CA LYS A 253 6.25 -9.89 17.41
C LYS A 253 7.67 -9.31 17.19
N GLU A 254 8.34 -9.77 16.15
CA GLU A 254 9.70 -9.35 15.80
C GLU A 254 9.77 -8.91 14.35
N VAL A 255 10.53 -7.85 14.08
CA VAL A 255 10.85 -7.36 12.74
C VAL A 255 12.34 -7.59 12.50
N ASN A 256 12.67 -8.21 11.37
CA ASN A 256 14.04 -8.30 10.92
C ASN A 256 14.43 -7.02 10.17
N PHE A 257 15.25 -6.20 10.82
CA PHE A 257 15.68 -4.92 10.28
C PHE A 257 16.46 -5.05 8.97
N LEU A 258 17.30 -6.08 8.83
CA LEU A 258 18.03 -6.35 7.57
C LEU A 258 17.08 -6.54 6.39
N ILE A 259 16.02 -7.32 6.58
CA ILE A 259 15.04 -7.55 5.50
C ILE A 259 14.33 -6.23 5.13
N VAL A 260 13.98 -5.42 6.13
CA VAL A 260 13.38 -4.11 5.88
C VAL A 260 14.34 -3.21 5.09
N MET A 261 15.60 -3.15 5.47
CA MET A 261 16.63 -2.39 4.74
C MET A 261 16.82 -2.89 3.31
N LEU A 262 16.83 -4.20 3.09
CA LEU A 262 16.91 -4.79 1.75
C LEU A 262 15.70 -4.44 0.89
N ILE A 263 14.50 -4.38 1.48
CA ILE A 263 13.30 -3.92 0.76
C ILE A 263 13.44 -2.45 0.36
N PHE A 264 13.91 -1.58 1.25
CA PHE A 264 14.13 -0.18 0.91
C PHE A 264 15.19 -0.02 -0.19
N LEU A 265 16.30 -0.77 -0.11
CA LEU A 265 17.33 -0.75 -1.13
C LEU A 265 16.78 -1.26 -2.49
N SER A 266 16.05 -2.36 -2.49
CA SER A 266 15.42 -2.88 -3.72
C SER A 266 14.41 -1.89 -4.29
N ALA A 267 13.65 -1.19 -3.43
CA ALA A 267 12.72 -0.14 -3.84
C ALA A 267 13.45 1.01 -4.53
N PHE A 268 14.55 1.44 -3.95
CA PHE A 268 15.37 2.48 -4.53
C PHE A 268 15.88 2.09 -5.94
N ILE A 269 16.49 0.92 -6.06
CA ILE A 269 17.03 0.41 -7.33
C ILE A 269 15.94 0.25 -8.39
N THR A 270 14.83 -0.39 -8.06
CA THR A 270 13.77 -0.64 -9.05
C THR A 270 13.04 0.63 -9.45
N HIS A 271 12.94 1.62 -8.56
CA HIS A 271 12.29 2.88 -8.89
C HIS A 271 13.10 3.72 -9.86
N THR A 272 14.44 3.71 -9.77
CA THR A 272 15.31 4.42 -10.73
C THR A 272 15.13 3.90 -12.15
N LEU A 273 14.97 2.60 -12.31
CA LEU A 273 14.85 1.96 -13.62
C LEU A 273 13.42 1.85 -14.14
N LYS A 274 12.44 2.24 -13.33
CA LYS A 274 11.02 2.16 -13.67
C LYS A 274 10.69 2.82 -15.01
N TYR A 275 11.25 3.99 -15.29
CA TYR A 275 10.95 4.74 -16.50
C TYR A 275 11.42 3.99 -17.73
N GLU A 276 12.62 3.45 -17.71
CA GLU A 276 13.20 2.67 -18.83
C GLU A 276 12.42 1.37 -19.06
N ILE A 277 12.09 0.65 -17.97
CA ILE A 277 11.27 -0.56 -18.07
C ILE A 277 9.89 -0.24 -18.66
N ARG A 278 9.28 0.87 -18.26
CA ARG A 278 7.96 1.28 -18.79
C ARG A 278 7.99 1.71 -20.23
N LYS A 279 9.06 2.34 -20.71
CA LYS A 279 9.22 2.64 -22.15
C LYS A 279 9.09 1.37 -23.00
N ILE A 280 9.61 0.25 -22.53
CA ILE A 280 9.55 -1.03 -23.25
C ILE A 280 8.21 -1.73 -23.04
N THR A 281 7.70 -1.75 -21.81
CA THR A 281 6.54 -2.56 -21.43
C THR A 281 5.19 -1.88 -21.69
N TRP A 282 5.18 -0.53 -21.71
CA TRP A 282 3.96 0.28 -21.84
C TRP A 282 3.90 1.06 -23.15
N ILE A 283 4.72 0.70 -24.15
CA ILE A 283 4.58 1.29 -25.49
C ILE A 283 3.15 1.03 -25.94
N LEU A 284 2.40 2.12 -26.15
CA LEU A 284 1.09 2.07 -26.78
C LEU A 284 1.29 1.42 -28.17
N PRO A 285 0.48 0.45 -28.55
CA PRO A 285 0.54 -0.08 -29.89
C PRO A 285 0.31 1.10 -30.86
N GLU A 286 1.29 1.39 -31.69
CA GLU A 286 1.07 2.24 -32.85
C GLU A 286 -0.10 1.63 -33.61
N GLU A 287 -1.12 2.41 -33.94
CA GLU A 287 -2.43 1.97 -34.40
C GLU A 287 -2.42 1.00 -35.59
N ASN A 288 -1.27 0.74 -36.22
CA ASN A 288 -1.15 -0.03 -37.45
C ASN A 288 -0.09 -1.13 -37.47
N LYS A 289 0.54 -1.49 -36.37
CA LYS A 289 1.43 -2.65 -36.32
C LYS A 289 0.72 -3.88 -35.83
N PRO A 290 0.67 -4.99 -36.62
CA PRO A 290 0.17 -6.25 -36.08
C PRO A 290 1.01 -6.61 -34.85
N ILE A 291 0.36 -6.76 -33.71
CA ILE A 291 0.98 -7.19 -32.46
C ILE A 291 1.57 -8.58 -32.72
N LYS A 292 2.85 -8.66 -33.02
CA LYS A 292 3.60 -9.90 -32.98
C LYS A 292 3.72 -10.29 -31.51
N GLU A 293 2.76 -11.09 -31.09
CA GLU A 293 2.56 -11.59 -29.74
C GLU A 293 3.53 -12.75 -29.48
N GLN A 294 4.79 -12.45 -29.33
CA GLN A 294 5.75 -13.50 -28.96
C GLN A 294 6.22 -13.22 -27.53
N ASN A 295 5.84 -14.15 -26.62
CA ASN A 295 6.42 -14.32 -25.28
C ASN A 295 6.59 -13.00 -24.50
N LYS A 296 5.50 -12.28 -24.30
CA LYS A 296 5.51 -10.94 -23.69
C LYS A 296 6.28 -10.89 -22.36
N ILE A 297 6.12 -11.90 -21.49
CA ILE A 297 6.82 -11.95 -20.20
C ILE A 297 8.32 -12.21 -20.42
N LEU A 298 8.70 -13.16 -21.25
CA LEU A 298 10.10 -13.50 -21.51
C LEU A 298 10.84 -12.33 -22.18
N ASN A 299 10.20 -11.68 -23.16
CA ASN A 299 10.79 -10.50 -23.82
C ASN A 299 10.97 -9.35 -22.82
N ASN A 300 9.97 -9.09 -21.99
CA ASN A 300 10.07 -8.07 -20.93
C ASN A 300 11.14 -8.43 -19.89
N LEU A 301 11.29 -9.68 -19.52
CA LEU A 301 12.34 -10.15 -18.60
C LEU A 301 13.73 -9.92 -19.23
N ASN A 302 13.94 -10.35 -20.48
CA ASN A 302 15.22 -10.16 -21.15
C ASN A 302 15.57 -8.68 -21.29
N SER A 303 14.62 -7.85 -21.73
CA SER A 303 14.83 -6.39 -21.83
C SER A 303 15.09 -5.76 -20.45
N THR A 304 14.43 -6.23 -19.40
CA THR A 304 14.66 -5.76 -18.03
C THR A 304 16.08 -6.12 -17.58
N ILE A 305 16.53 -7.35 -17.81
CA ILE A 305 17.89 -7.80 -17.49
C ILE A 305 18.92 -6.97 -18.25
N GLU A 306 18.71 -6.73 -19.53
CA GLU A 306 19.56 -5.89 -20.37
C GLU A 306 19.66 -4.45 -19.85
N ILE A 307 18.53 -3.84 -19.48
CA ILE A 307 18.52 -2.52 -18.84
C ILE A 307 19.38 -2.52 -17.57
N TYR A 308 19.20 -3.50 -16.67
CA TYR A 308 19.97 -3.58 -15.44
C TYR A 308 21.46 -3.80 -15.69
N SER A 309 21.83 -4.58 -16.69
CA SER A 309 23.25 -4.86 -17.02
C SER A 309 23.97 -3.69 -17.68
N ASN A 310 23.23 -2.84 -18.40
CA ASN A 310 23.80 -1.71 -19.14
C ASN A 310 23.81 -0.40 -18.34
N GLN A 311 23.26 -0.39 -17.11
CA GLN A 311 23.26 0.81 -16.28
C GLN A 311 24.62 1.07 -15.65
N THR A 312 25.09 2.30 -15.81
CA THR A 312 26.28 2.80 -15.10
C THR A 312 25.91 3.46 -13.79
N TYR A 313 26.88 3.63 -12.90
CA TYR A 313 26.70 4.34 -11.62
C TYR A 313 26.10 5.75 -11.83
N ASP A 314 26.54 6.45 -12.88
CA ASP A 314 26.10 7.81 -13.20
C ASP A 314 24.60 7.87 -13.57
N THR A 315 24.06 6.82 -14.19
CA THR A 315 22.62 6.76 -14.50
C THR A 315 21.75 6.57 -13.27
N PHE A 316 22.24 5.85 -12.25
CA PHE A 316 21.51 5.71 -10.98
C PHE A 316 21.48 7.01 -10.17
N ILE A 317 22.54 7.81 -10.23
CA ILE A 317 22.71 9.06 -9.45
C ILE A 317 22.37 10.30 -10.28
N SER A 318 21.82 10.13 -11.50
CA SER A 318 21.39 11.29 -12.28
C SER A 318 20.39 12.14 -11.49
N ASN A 319 20.53 13.47 -11.62
CA ASN A 319 19.66 14.42 -10.94
C ASN A 319 18.17 14.16 -11.22
N ASP A 320 17.82 13.77 -12.45
CA ASP A 320 16.43 13.48 -12.84
C ASP A 320 15.88 12.23 -12.14
N ASN A 321 16.69 11.19 -11.98
CA ASN A 321 16.27 9.97 -11.28
C ASN A 321 16.07 10.22 -9.78
N ILE A 322 16.95 10.96 -9.14
CA ILE A 322 16.84 11.32 -7.73
C ILE A 322 15.64 12.25 -7.52
N ALA A 323 15.41 13.22 -8.40
CA ALA A 323 14.26 14.10 -8.35
C ALA A 323 12.93 13.30 -8.49
N GLY A 324 12.88 12.37 -9.43
CA GLY A 324 11.72 11.50 -9.61
C GLY A 324 11.42 10.62 -8.38
N GLN A 325 12.46 10.12 -7.70
CA GLN A 325 12.29 9.33 -6.47
C GLN A 325 11.80 10.18 -5.30
N LYS A 326 12.37 11.36 -5.10
CA LYS A 326 11.92 12.30 -4.07
C LYS A 326 10.45 12.67 -4.29
N HIS A 327 10.10 13.08 -5.51
CA HIS A 327 8.71 13.39 -5.86
C HIS A 327 7.76 12.22 -5.54
N ARG A 328 8.19 10.98 -5.77
CA ARG A 328 7.39 9.81 -5.43
C ARG A 328 7.21 9.62 -3.93
N LEU A 329 8.24 9.91 -3.13
CA LEU A 329 8.16 9.79 -1.67
C LEU A 329 7.13 10.75 -1.07
N TYR A 330 7.10 12.02 -1.51
CA TYR A 330 6.18 13.01 -0.95
C TYR A 330 4.99 13.38 -1.86
N HIS A 331 4.68 12.52 -2.83
CA HIS A 331 3.57 12.72 -3.77
C HIS A 331 2.23 13.03 -3.09
N SER A 332 1.93 12.39 -1.96
CA SER A 332 0.70 12.63 -1.21
C SER A 332 0.64 14.05 -0.63
N ASN A 333 1.78 14.58 -0.18
CA ASN A 333 1.88 15.94 0.30
C ASN A 333 1.71 16.97 -0.83
N THR A 334 2.45 16.81 -1.94
CA THR A 334 2.35 17.73 -3.08
C THR A 334 0.96 17.74 -3.70
N SER A 335 0.32 16.59 -3.79
CA SER A 335 -1.07 16.52 -4.26
C SER A 335 -2.05 17.19 -3.30
N LEU A 336 -1.83 17.11 -1.97
CA LEU A 336 -2.63 17.84 -1.00
C LEU A 336 -2.44 19.37 -1.14
N GLN A 337 -1.20 19.83 -1.33
CA GLN A 337 -0.91 21.26 -1.57
C GLN A 337 -1.69 21.78 -2.78
N ILE A 338 -1.71 21.02 -3.89
CA ILE A 338 -2.48 21.41 -5.09
C ILE A 338 -3.98 21.52 -4.77
N VAL A 339 -4.52 20.59 -4.00
CA VAL A 339 -5.94 20.60 -3.61
C VAL A 339 -6.24 21.79 -2.71
N LEU A 340 -5.43 22.03 -1.68
CA LEU A 340 -5.58 23.14 -0.74
C LEU A 340 -5.48 24.51 -1.42
N SER A 341 -4.56 24.66 -2.39
CA SER A 341 -4.38 25.92 -3.11
C SER A 341 -5.54 26.27 -4.05
N LYS A 342 -6.28 25.26 -4.51
CA LYS A 342 -7.34 25.46 -5.49
C LYS A 342 -8.75 25.37 -4.92
N SER A 343 -8.96 24.55 -3.90
CA SER A 343 -10.30 24.36 -3.31
C SER A 343 -10.40 25.03 -1.94
N PRO A 344 -11.49 25.77 -1.64
CA PRO A 344 -12.66 25.98 -2.50
C PRO A 344 -12.58 27.19 -3.45
N HIS A 345 -11.50 27.98 -3.43
CA HIS A 345 -11.46 29.32 -4.05
C HIS A 345 -11.57 29.31 -5.59
N TYR A 346 -10.96 28.34 -6.25
CA TYR A 346 -10.97 28.23 -7.73
C TYR A 346 -11.74 27.01 -8.21
N ILE A 347 -11.84 25.99 -7.37
CA ILE A 347 -12.50 24.71 -7.69
C ILE A 347 -13.39 24.37 -6.51
N ASP A 348 -14.70 24.36 -6.73
CA ASP A 348 -15.70 24.02 -5.71
C ASP A 348 -15.46 22.60 -5.15
N PHE A 349 -15.87 22.37 -3.91
CA PHE A 349 -15.91 21.04 -3.33
C PHE A 349 -16.81 20.11 -4.16
N TYR A 350 -16.43 18.83 -4.25
CA TYR A 350 -17.13 17.87 -5.10
C TYR A 350 -18.36 17.25 -4.44
N ASN A 351 -18.61 17.58 -3.17
CA ASN A 351 -19.80 17.26 -2.39
C ASN A 351 -20.16 15.75 -2.40
N GLY A 352 -19.16 14.89 -2.32
CA GLY A 352 -19.35 13.44 -2.18
C GLY A 352 -19.65 12.67 -3.47
N LYS A 353 -19.75 13.33 -4.62
CA LYS A 353 -20.07 12.67 -5.90
C LYS A 353 -19.04 11.60 -6.30
N SER A 354 -17.80 11.64 -5.78
CA SER A 354 -16.81 10.59 -6.01
C SER A 354 -17.18 9.27 -5.33
N TYR A 355 -18.10 9.30 -4.37
CA TYR A 355 -18.56 8.12 -3.63
C TYR A 355 -19.81 7.46 -4.22
N ASP A 356 -20.47 8.09 -5.19
CA ASP A 356 -21.66 7.53 -5.84
C ASP A 356 -21.40 6.14 -6.45
N SER A 357 -20.17 5.91 -6.89
CA SER A 357 -19.75 4.62 -7.46
C SER A 357 -19.60 3.51 -6.42
N LEU A 358 -19.51 3.82 -5.12
CA LEU A 358 -19.29 2.82 -4.06
C LEU A 358 -20.44 1.82 -3.96
N ILE A 359 -21.67 2.26 -4.10
CA ILE A 359 -22.87 1.40 -4.05
C ILE A 359 -22.79 0.30 -5.12
N PHE A 360 -22.28 0.65 -6.30
CA PHE A 360 -22.14 -0.30 -7.40
C PHE A 360 -20.97 -1.26 -7.26
N LYS A 361 -20.07 -1.08 -6.24
CA LYS A 361 -18.95 -2.02 -6.01
C LYS A 361 -19.44 -3.39 -5.57
N PHE A 362 -20.53 -3.45 -4.84
CA PHE A 362 -21.14 -4.70 -4.40
C PHE A 362 -21.78 -5.51 -5.53
N VAL A 363 -22.05 -4.89 -6.67
CA VAL A 363 -22.67 -5.54 -7.82
C VAL A 363 -21.60 -5.99 -8.81
N PRO A 364 -21.41 -7.29 -9.07
CA PRO A 364 -20.47 -7.78 -10.08
C PRO A 364 -20.83 -7.28 -11.50
N ARG A 365 -19.82 -7.08 -12.35
CA ARG A 365 -20.04 -6.57 -13.73
C ARG A 365 -20.91 -7.46 -14.59
N PHE A 366 -20.92 -8.77 -14.35
CA PHE A 366 -21.76 -9.69 -15.10
C PHE A 366 -23.27 -9.52 -14.80
N LEU A 367 -23.60 -8.94 -13.63
CA LEU A 367 -24.98 -8.58 -13.28
C LEU A 367 -25.36 -7.16 -13.73
N TYR A 368 -24.37 -6.27 -13.86
CA TYR A 368 -24.58 -4.89 -14.28
C TYR A 368 -23.53 -4.46 -15.32
N HIS A 369 -23.83 -4.73 -16.60
CA HIS A 369 -22.90 -4.52 -17.72
C HIS A 369 -22.57 -3.04 -17.94
N ASN A 370 -23.50 -2.13 -17.67
CA ASN A 370 -23.34 -0.68 -17.84
C ASN A 370 -22.56 0.00 -16.70
N LYS A 371 -21.91 -0.76 -15.84
CA LYS A 371 -21.07 -0.24 -14.75
C LYS A 371 -19.93 0.60 -15.34
N LYS A 372 -19.93 1.89 -15.03
CA LYS A 372 -18.88 2.83 -15.48
C LYS A 372 -17.49 2.32 -15.07
N LYS A 373 -16.51 2.52 -15.94
CA LYS A 373 -15.10 2.31 -15.58
C LYS A 373 -14.72 3.31 -14.50
N GLU A 374 -13.83 2.88 -13.63
CA GLU A 374 -13.35 3.73 -12.55
C GLU A 374 -12.11 4.48 -13.02
N GLU A 375 -12.30 5.76 -13.32
CA GLU A 375 -11.26 6.64 -13.87
C GLU A 375 -11.03 7.86 -12.95
N TRP A 376 -11.24 7.67 -11.63
CA TRP A 376 -11.13 8.77 -10.67
C TRP A 376 -9.76 9.44 -10.67
N GLY A 377 -8.67 8.69 -10.88
CA GLY A 377 -7.34 9.28 -10.97
C GLY A 377 -7.19 10.21 -12.18
N ASN A 378 -7.72 9.84 -13.34
CA ASN A 378 -7.75 10.72 -14.51
C ASN A 378 -8.67 11.92 -14.28
N PHE A 379 -9.86 11.69 -13.71
CA PHE A 379 -10.81 12.74 -13.37
C PHE A 379 -10.20 13.80 -12.43
N TRP A 380 -9.61 13.38 -11.30
CA TRP A 380 -9.00 14.30 -10.34
C TRP A 380 -7.81 15.04 -10.95
N GLY A 381 -6.98 14.34 -11.74
CA GLY A 381 -5.86 14.96 -12.44
C GLY A 381 -6.28 16.06 -13.39
N LYS A 382 -7.35 15.85 -14.16
CA LYS A 382 -7.93 16.88 -15.05
C LYS A 382 -8.62 18.01 -14.27
N ARG A 383 -9.38 17.66 -13.21
CA ARG A 383 -10.10 18.64 -12.39
C ARG A 383 -9.14 19.65 -11.74
N TYR A 384 -7.98 19.18 -11.28
CA TYR A 384 -6.98 20.03 -10.66
C TYR A 384 -5.90 20.53 -11.65
N ASN A 385 -6.09 20.34 -12.96
CA ASN A 385 -5.17 20.73 -14.02
C ASN A 385 -3.74 20.17 -13.85
N VAL A 386 -3.61 18.97 -13.31
CA VAL A 386 -2.36 18.21 -13.23
C VAL A 386 -2.16 17.41 -14.52
N LEU A 387 -3.26 16.95 -15.13
CA LEU A 387 -3.28 16.25 -16.41
C LEU A 387 -3.91 17.14 -17.48
N ASN A 388 -3.41 16.99 -18.71
CA ASN A 388 -4.01 17.65 -19.88
C ASN A 388 -5.45 17.12 -20.08
N LYS A 389 -6.35 17.97 -20.53
CA LYS A 389 -7.75 17.60 -20.82
C LYS A 389 -7.86 16.47 -21.84
N ASN A 390 -6.92 16.38 -22.76
CA ASN A 390 -6.85 15.36 -23.82
C ASN A 390 -6.08 14.09 -23.42
N ASP A 391 -5.57 14.01 -22.19
CA ASP A 391 -4.93 12.80 -21.68
C ASP A 391 -5.96 11.84 -21.10
N PHE A 392 -6.22 10.74 -21.80
CA PHE A 392 -7.14 9.68 -21.39
C PHE A 392 -6.42 8.44 -20.85
N GLY A 393 -5.09 8.37 -20.95
CA GLY A 393 -4.30 7.22 -20.57
C GLY A 393 -3.66 7.31 -19.20
N THR A 394 -3.42 8.52 -18.69
CA THR A 394 -2.72 8.73 -17.42
C THR A 394 -3.70 8.78 -16.25
N SER A 395 -3.30 8.22 -15.14
CA SER A 395 -4.02 8.29 -13.85
C SER A 395 -3.13 8.98 -12.82
N TRP A 396 -3.65 10.04 -12.21
CA TRP A 396 -3.01 10.71 -11.08
C TRP A 396 -3.42 10.03 -9.79
N ASN A 397 -2.45 9.59 -9.00
CA ASN A 397 -2.72 9.02 -7.69
C ASN A 397 -3.30 10.10 -6.79
N PHE A 398 -4.51 9.87 -6.29
CA PHE A 398 -5.24 10.82 -5.46
C PHE A 398 -5.54 10.21 -4.09
N PRO A 399 -4.70 10.50 -3.07
CA PRO A 399 -4.80 9.89 -1.76
C PRO A 399 -6.14 10.11 -1.07
N VAL A 400 -6.56 9.16 -0.25
CA VAL A 400 -7.84 9.20 0.47
C VAL A 400 -8.04 10.47 1.29
N LEU A 401 -7.01 10.94 2.00
CA LEU A 401 -7.08 12.18 2.78
C LEU A 401 -7.36 13.38 1.87
N ASN A 402 -6.68 13.45 0.73
CA ASN A 402 -6.86 14.51 -0.27
C ASN A 402 -8.27 14.46 -0.87
N GLU A 403 -8.78 13.25 -1.13
CA GLU A 403 -10.14 13.03 -1.62
C GLU A 403 -11.19 13.51 -0.62
N PHE A 404 -11.02 13.23 0.66
CA PHE A 404 -11.92 13.73 1.70
C PHE A 404 -11.94 15.27 1.74
N TYR A 405 -10.76 15.90 1.64
CA TYR A 405 -10.69 17.35 1.57
C TYR A 405 -11.32 17.90 0.28
N ALA A 406 -11.03 17.33 -0.87
CA ALA A 406 -11.59 17.76 -2.15
C ALA A 406 -13.12 17.63 -2.23
N ASN A 407 -13.71 16.73 -1.46
CA ASN A 407 -15.16 16.60 -1.38
C ASN A 407 -15.81 17.56 -0.39
N PHE A 408 -15.27 17.72 0.82
CA PHE A 408 -15.98 18.41 1.91
C PHE A 408 -15.07 19.34 2.75
N GLY A 409 -13.87 19.63 2.27
CA GLY A 409 -12.90 20.46 3.02
C GLY A 409 -12.46 19.77 4.32
N VAL A 410 -12.15 20.60 5.33
CA VAL A 410 -11.71 20.13 6.66
C VAL A 410 -12.72 19.17 7.31
N LYS A 411 -14.03 19.43 7.14
CA LYS A 411 -15.07 18.52 7.65
C LYS A 411 -14.96 17.13 7.06
N GLY A 412 -14.67 17.06 5.74
CA GLY A 412 -14.43 15.77 5.07
C GLY A 412 -13.24 15.01 5.64
N VAL A 413 -12.14 15.72 5.93
CA VAL A 413 -10.97 15.10 6.57
C VAL A 413 -11.30 14.54 7.95
N ILE A 414 -11.97 15.31 8.79
CA ILE A 414 -12.35 14.89 10.15
C ILE A 414 -13.21 13.62 10.12
N PHE A 415 -14.37 13.71 9.46
CA PHE A 415 -15.33 12.60 9.45
C PHE A 415 -14.85 11.42 8.58
N GLY A 416 -14.26 11.69 7.41
CA GLY A 416 -13.78 10.67 6.51
C GLY A 416 -12.65 9.85 7.09
N MET A 417 -11.65 10.49 7.69
CA MET A 417 -10.52 9.80 8.34
C MET A 417 -10.95 9.04 9.60
N PHE A 418 -11.86 9.60 10.40
CA PHE A 418 -12.46 8.88 11.52
C PHE A 418 -13.17 7.62 11.05
N PHE A 419 -14.03 7.73 10.05
CA PHE A 419 -14.76 6.60 9.50
C PHE A 419 -13.84 5.54 8.90
N LEU A 420 -12.78 5.95 8.21
CA LEU A 420 -11.77 5.03 7.66
C LEU A 420 -11.06 4.24 8.77
N GLY A 421 -10.63 4.91 9.83
CA GLY A 421 -10.01 4.25 11.00
C GLY A 421 -10.97 3.26 11.67
N PHE A 422 -12.21 3.67 11.88
CA PHE A 422 -13.27 2.83 12.44
C PHE A 422 -13.55 1.60 11.57
N LEU A 423 -13.67 1.77 10.25
CA LEU A 423 -13.90 0.68 9.29
C LEU A 423 -12.75 -0.34 9.32
N ILE A 424 -11.50 0.13 9.27
CA ILE A 424 -10.33 -0.75 9.32
C ILE A 424 -10.31 -1.56 10.61
N LYS A 425 -10.59 -0.93 11.75
CA LYS A 425 -10.64 -1.64 13.03
C LYS A 425 -11.78 -2.64 13.10
N THR A 426 -12.94 -2.30 12.57
CA THR A 426 -14.09 -3.22 12.48
C THR A 426 -13.73 -4.46 11.65
N LEU A 427 -13.13 -4.27 10.48
CA LEU A 427 -12.68 -5.37 9.63
C LEU A 427 -11.60 -6.22 10.32
N LEU A 428 -10.66 -5.60 11.02
CA LEU A 428 -9.65 -6.32 11.81
C LEU A 428 -10.28 -7.20 12.88
N ILE A 429 -11.23 -6.68 13.63
CA ILE A 429 -11.93 -7.45 14.66
C ILE A 429 -12.68 -8.61 14.00
N PHE A 430 -13.33 -8.36 12.89
CA PHE A 430 -14.11 -9.39 12.18
C PHE A 430 -13.22 -10.48 11.57
N LEU A 431 -12.10 -10.13 10.94
CA LEU A 431 -11.25 -11.06 10.18
C LEU A 431 -10.18 -11.75 11.03
N CYS A 432 -9.65 -11.08 12.06
CA CYS A 432 -8.46 -11.53 12.81
C CYS A 432 -8.78 -12.09 14.18
N PHE A 433 -10.04 -12.45 14.45
CA PHE A 433 -10.41 -12.90 15.78
C PHE A 433 -9.92 -14.34 16.02
N ASN A 434 -8.83 -14.50 16.80
CA ASN A 434 -8.30 -15.75 17.36
C ASN A 434 -8.07 -16.90 16.36
N THR A 435 -7.60 -16.63 15.15
CA THR A 435 -7.31 -17.70 14.21
C THR A 435 -5.81 -17.99 14.12
N ASN A 436 -5.40 -19.13 14.67
CA ASN A 436 -4.10 -19.75 14.35
C ASN A 436 -4.17 -20.58 13.05
N GLN A 437 -5.28 -20.49 12.32
CA GLN A 437 -5.46 -21.25 11.09
C GLN A 437 -4.82 -20.54 9.90
N PRO A 438 -3.93 -21.22 9.14
CA PRO A 438 -3.18 -20.61 8.06
C PRO A 438 -4.05 -19.94 7.00
N ILE A 439 -5.13 -20.60 6.57
CA ILE A 439 -6.03 -20.07 5.53
C ILE A 439 -6.69 -18.78 5.99
N LEU A 440 -7.31 -18.76 7.20
CA LEU A 440 -8.04 -17.59 7.68
C LEU A 440 -7.11 -16.40 7.94
N LEU A 441 -5.92 -16.67 8.50
CA LEU A 441 -4.93 -15.63 8.71
C LEU A 441 -4.40 -15.07 7.40
N SER A 442 -4.26 -15.90 6.38
CA SER A 442 -3.83 -15.48 5.04
C SER A 442 -4.89 -14.63 4.34
N VAL A 443 -6.18 -15.01 4.45
CA VAL A 443 -7.31 -14.20 3.97
C VAL A 443 -7.32 -12.85 4.64
N ALA A 444 -7.24 -12.82 5.97
CA ALA A 444 -7.24 -11.59 6.74
C ALA A 444 -6.06 -10.67 6.36
N SER A 445 -4.86 -11.23 6.22
CA SER A 445 -3.67 -10.50 5.81
C SER A 445 -3.81 -9.89 4.41
N THR A 446 -4.34 -10.67 3.47
CA THR A 446 -4.54 -10.23 2.09
C THR A 446 -5.52 -9.05 2.01
N ILE A 447 -6.65 -9.15 2.70
CA ILE A 447 -7.67 -8.10 2.72
C ILE A 447 -7.12 -6.84 3.41
N MET A 448 -6.42 -6.99 4.54
CA MET A 448 -5.88 -5.86 5.29
C MET A 448 -4.79 -5.11 4.52
N LEU A 449 -3.95 -5.80 3.76
CA LEU A 449 -2.89 -5.16 2.98
C LEU A 449 -3.40 -4.20 1.89
N ASN A 450 -4.68 -4.30 1.47
CA ASN A 450 -5.26 -3.29 0.58
C ASN A 450 -5.28 -1.89 1.21
N PHE A 451 -5.38 -1.78 2.51
CA PHE A 451 -5.34 -0.50 3.21
C PHE A 451 -3.94 0.12 3.30
N PHE A 452 -2.92 -0.56 2.85
CA PHE A 452 -1.61 0.05 2.66
C PHE A 452 -1.58 1.00 1.45
N PHE A 453 -2.49 0.83 0.48
CA PHE A 453 -2.58 1.68 -0.73
C PHE A 453 -3.38 2.98 -0.53
N LEU A 454 -3.17 3.69 0.56
CA LEU A 454 -3.88 4.95 0.83
C LEU A 454 -3.51 6.10 -0.13
N GLU A 455 -2.58 5.89 -1.04
CA GLU A 455 -2.30 6.81 -2.15
C GLU A 455 -3.36 6.77 -3.26
N SER A 456 -4.23 5.77 -3.25
CA SER A 456 -5.36 5.65 -4.17
C SER A 456 -6.63 6.25 -3.56
N ASN A 457 -7.60 6.56 -4.40
CA ASN A 457 -8.91 7.04 -3.95
C ASN A 457 -9.69 5.96 -3.19
N LEU A 458 -10.60 6.38 -2.33
CA LEU A 458 -11.37 5.51 -1.43
C LEU A 458 -12.14 4.43 -2.20
N SER A 459 -12.71 4.76 -3.34
CA SER A 459 -13.53 3.83 -4.11
C SER A 459 -12.71 2.68 -4.72
N LEU A 460 -11.43 2.90 -5.08
CA LEU A 460 -10.51 1.84 -5.50
C LEU A 460 -10.17 0.91 -4.35
N ILE A 461 -9.83 1.47 -3.20
CA ILE A 461 -9.47 0.69 -2.00
C ILE A 461 -10.64 -0.17 -1.55
N LEU A 462 -11.80 0.44 -1.33
CA LEU A 462 -13.00 -0.28 -0.89
C LEU A 462 -13.49 -1.27 -1.94
N GLY A 463 -13.39 -0.93 -3.24
CA GLY A 463 -13.70 -1.85 -4.32
C GLY A 463 -12.84 -3.11 -4.30
N SER A 464 -11.54 -2.98 -4.07
CA SER A 464 -10.63 -4.12 -3.91
C SER A 464 -10.99 -4.95 -2.67
N VAL A 465 -11.23 -4.30 -1.53
CA VAL A 465 -11.61 -4.97 -0.28
C VAL A 465 -12.91 -5.77 -0.46
N ILE A 466 -13.95 -5.15 -1.07
CA ILE A 466 -15.23 -5.80 -1.31
C ILE A 466 -15.08 -7.02 -2.24
N ASN A 467 -14.36 -6.86 -3.35
CA ASN A 467 -14.12 -7.95 -4.29
C ASN A 467 -13.38 -9.12 -3.62
N GLN A 468 -12.39 -8.84 -2.78
CA GLN A 468 -11.65 -9.86 -2.06
C GLN A 468 -12.51 -10.53 -0.97
N LEU A 469 -13.31 -9.75 -0.23
CA LEU A 469 -14.25 -10.30 0.75
C LEU A 469 -15.21 -11.28 0.07
N LEU A 470 -15.80 -10.90 -1.06
CA LEU A 470 -16.70 -11.78 -1.82
C LEU A 470 -15.99 -13.05 -2.29
N PHE A 471 -14.81 -12.91 -2.91
CA PHE A 471 -14.03 -14.04 -3.42
C PHE A 471 -13.63 -15.02 -2.31
N PHE A 472 -13.03 -14.52 -1.23
CA PHE A 472 -12.61 -15.38 -0.13
C PHE A 472 -13.79 -15.95 0.67
N SER A 473 -14.93 -15.26 0.72
CA SER A 473 -16.15 -15.82 1.31
C SER A 473 -16.64 -17.06 0.52
N VAL A 474 -16.61 -16.99 -0.81
CA VAL A 474 -16.94 -18.17 -1.64
C VAL A 474 -15.98 -19.33 -1.35
N ILE A 475 -14.68 -19.07 -1.26
CA ILE A 475 -13.68 -20.09 -0.93
C ILE A 475 -13.97 -20.72 0.45
N VAL A 476 -14.19 -19.90 1.48
CA VAL A 476 -14.45 -20.39 2.84
C VAL A 476 -15.73 -21.19 2.90
N ILE A 477 -16.81 -20.73 2.25
CA ILE A 477 -18.08 -21.47 2.16
C ILE A 477 -17.88 -22.81 1.44
N SER A 478 -17.13 -22.83 0.35
CA SER A 478 -16.82 -24.06 -0.38
C SER A 478 -16.04 -25.07 0.47
N ILE A 479 -15.08 -24.61 1.26
CA ILE A 479 -14.34 -25.45 2.21
C ILE A 479 -15.27 -26.05 3.26
N LEU A 480 -16.16 -25.24 3.84
CA LEU A 480 -17.13 -25.69 4.84
C LEU A 480 -18.07 -26.75 4.26
N PHE A 481 -18.55 -26.54 3.05
CA PHE A 481 -19.43 -27.47 2.35
C PHE A 481 -18.71 -28.81 2.05
N LEU A 482 -17.48 -28.77 1.56
CA LEU A 482 -16.68 -29.97 1.30
C LEU A 482 -16.37 -30.72 2.61
N ASN A 483 -16.02 -30.03 3.70
CA ASN A 483 -15.83 -30.66 5.00
C ASN A 483 -17.10 -31.35 5.49
N PHE A 484 -18.26 -30.71 5.34
CA PHE A 484 -19.55 -31.30 5.70
C PHE A 484 -19.84 -32.58 4.90
N LEU A 485 -19.59 -32.57 3.58
CA LEU A 485 -19.79 -33.75 2.73
C LEU A 485 -18.87 -34.93 3.14
N ILE A 486 -17.58 -34.64 3.41
CA ILE A 486 -16.65 -35.70 3.83
C ILE A 486 -17.06 -36.30 5.17
N GLN A 487 -17.48 -35.48 6.14
CA GLN A 487 -17.98 -35.98 7.43
C GLN A 487 -19.22 -36.86 7.27
N LYS A 488 -20.13 -36.50 6.35
CA LYS A 488 -21.33 -37.29 6.06
C LYS A 488 -21.05 -38.64 5.36
N ILE A 489 -19.98 -38.72 4.58
CA ILE A 489 -19.57 -39.94 3.89
C ILE A 489 -18.79 -40.88 4.83
N SER A 490 -18.10 -40.31 5.84
CA SER A 490 -17.29 -41.09 6.79
C SER A 490 -18.10 -41.63 7.98
N ASN A 491 -19.30 -41.13 8.19
CA ASN A 491 -20.32 -41.66 9.12
C ASN A 491 -21.31 -42.58 8.40
#